data_f82faf4d3e44599931f821a9763f4362
#
_entry.id   f82faf4d3e44599931f821a9763f4362
#
_cell.length_a   1.000
_cell.length_b   1.000
_cell.length_c   1.000
_cell.angle_alpha   90.00
_cell.angle_beta   90.00
_cell.angle_gamma   90.00
#
_symmetry.space_group_name_H-M   'P 1'
#
loop_
_entity.id
_entity.type
_entity.pdbx_description
1 polymer ?
#
loop_
_entity_poly.entity_id
_entity_poly.type
_entity_poly.pdbx_seq_one_letter_code
_entity_poly.pdbx_strand_id
1 'polypeptide(L)'
;MKKSKHAVETKNLSISWGEVNVLDQLNFELNDGEKLAIVGPSGSGKSTILKILAGLILPTKGELRIFGEKQSYLRLDQNNPPDVRLVFQNPALLGSLTIEENVGFLLRKNKNLSKKLIHEIVCECLAEVGLFNVENKLPNELSGGMQKRVSFARALITDETLKSKTKPLLLFDEPTAGLDPIASTRIEDLINNTNDKANGSSIVVSHVLSTIERTSDKVLMLYGGKFRWAGSINEFKESNDPYVFQFRHGKLDGPMQPKDI
;
A
#
# COMPACT_ATOMS: atom_id res chain seq x y z
N MET A 1 19.92 10.86 16.40
CA MET A 1 19.93 10.32 15.03
C MET A 1 19.40 11.39 14.08
N LYS A 2 20.10 11.69 12.96
CA LYS A 2 19.55 12.58 11.92
C LYS A 2 18.30 11.91 11.33
N LYS A 3 17.18 12.62 11.32
CA LYS A 3 15.94 12.17 10.71
C LYS A 3 16.23 11.92 9.22
N SER A 4 15.95 10.72 8.69
CA SER A 4 16.08 10.45 7.26
C SER A 4 15.14 11.38 6.49
N LYS A 5 15.61 11.93 5.39
CA LYS A 5 14.80 12.75 4.48
C LYS A 5 13.83 11.88 3.67
N HIS A 6 14.15 10.58 3.53
CA HIS A 6 13.40 9.64 2.69
C HIS A 6 12.69 8.61 3.55
N ALA A 7 11.41 8.37 3.25
CA ALA A 7 10.64 7.26 3.79
C ALA A 7 11.06 5.93 3.14
N VAL A 8 11.37 5.96 1.84
CA VAL A 8 11.87 4.80 1.07
C VAL A 8 13.05 5.24 0.23
N GLU A 9 14.09 4.41 0.16
CA GLU A 9 15.21 4.53 -0.78
C GLU A 9 15.57 3.14 -1.30
N THR A 10 15.63 2.97 -2.62
CA THR A 10 16.08 1.73 -3.27
C THR A 10 17.29 1.96 -4.12
N LYS A 11 18.24 1.02 -4.10
CA LYS A 11 19.45 1.03 -4.93
C LYS A 11 19.61 -0.30 -5.65
N ASN A 12 19.47 -0.26 -6.98
CA ASN A 12 19.59 -1.42 -7.87
C ASN A 12 18.76 -2.64 -7.40
N LEU A 13 17.56 -2.35 -6.87
CA LEU A 13 16.67 -3.35 -6.29
C LEU A 13 16.19 -4.32 -7.37
N SER A 14 16.50 -5.61 -7.21
CA SER A 14 16.10 -6.64 -8.16
C SER A 14 15.53 -7.84 -7.43
N ILE A 15 14.58 -8.54 -8.07
CA ILE A 15 14.07 -9.83 -7.61
C ILE A 15 13.85 -10.75 -8.80
N SER A 16 14.31 -12.00 -8.64
CA SER A 16 14.14 -13.07 -9.62
C SER A 16 13.54 -14.30 -8.95
N TRP A 17 12.70 -15.01 -9.67
CA TRP A 17 12.18 -16.33 -9.28
C TRP A 17 12.64 -17.36 -10.33
N GLY A 18 13.62 -18.18 -9.96
CA GLY A 18 14.35 -19.01 -10.92
C GLY A 18 15.04 -18.12 -11.96
N GLU A 19 14.77 -18.39 -13.23
CA GLU A 19 15.32 -17.62 -14.35
C GLU A 19 14.54 -16.36 -14.70
N VAL A 20 13.35 -16.17 -14.11
CA VAL A 20 12.49 -15.03 -14.42
C VAL A 20 12.87 -13.82 -13.57
N ASN A 21 13.32 -12.75 -14.23
CA ASN A 21 13.63 -11.48 -13.60
C ASN A 21 12.35 -10.63 -13.53
N VAL A 22 11.75 -10.52 -12.32
CA VAL A 22 10.48 -9.80 -12.12
C VAL A 22 10.71 -8.31 -11.96
N LEU A 23 11.75 -7.93 -11.20
CA LEU A 23 12.20 -6.54 -11.05
C LEU A 23 13.69 -6.46 -11.32
N ASP A 24 14.12 -5.46 -12.08
CA ASP A 24 15.50 -5.32 -12.53
C ASP A 24 16.05 -3.93 -12.24
N GLN A 25 16.97 -3.83 -11.28
CA GLN A 25 17.73 -2.64 -10.93
C GLN A 25 16.87 -1.39 -10.66
N LEU A 26 15.79 -1.53 -9.89
CA LEU A 26 14.92 -0.42 -9.55
C LEU A 26 15.63 0.55 -8.61
N ASN A 27 15.59 1.83 -8.98
CA ASN A 27 16.10 2.94 -8.20
C ASN A 27 15.00 3.98 -8.06
N PHE A 28 14.56 4.25 -6.83
CA PHE A 28 13.64 5.34 -6.54
C PHE A 28 13.73 5.77 -5.07
N GLU A 29 13.27 6.98 -4.83
CA GLU A 29 13.18 7.59 -3.51
C GLU A 29 11.78 8.13 -3.29
N LEU A 30 11.26 7.93 -2.08
CA LEU A 30 10.04 8.55 -1.58
C LEU A 30 10.41 9.43 -0.40
N ASN A 31 10.13 10.71 -0.48
CA ASN A 31 10.39 11.63 0.62
C ASN A 31 9.40 11.41 1.77
N ASP A 32 9.78 11.86 2.99
CA ASP A 32 8.88 11.84 4.14
C ASP A 32 7.64 12.72 3.88
N GLY A 33 6.44 12.13 4.01
CA GLY A 33 5.15 12.78 3.75
C GLY A 33 4.70 12.81 2.29
N GLU A 34 5.47 12.26 1.34
CA GLU A 34 5.13 12.23 -0.08
C GLU A 34 4.18 11.06 -0.41
N LYS A 35 3.30 11.28 -1.40
CA LYS A 35 2.33 10.30 -1.91
C LYS A 35 2.75 9.86 -3.31
N LEU A 36 3.03 8.57 -3.51
CA LEU A 36 3.53 7.99 -4.76
C LEU A 36 2.54 6.99 -5.34
N ALA A 37 2.27 7.05 -6.64
CA ALA A 37 1.64 5.95 -7.36
C ALA A 37 2.67 5.14 -8.16
N ILE A 38 2.55 3.81 -8.13
CA ILE A 38 3.25 2.91 -9.04
C ILE A 38 2.21 2.32 -9.98
N VAL A 39 2.35 2.62 -11.26
CA VAL A 39 1.40 2.24 -12.31
C VAL A 39 2.05 1.31 -13.33
N GLY A 40 1.22 0.62 -14.10
CA GLY A 40 1.68 -0.29 -15.16
C GLY A 40 0.70 -1.44 -15.40
N PRO A 41 0.88 -2.22 -16.46
CA PRO A 41 -0.02 -3.33 -16.80
C PRO A 41 -0.01 -4.43 -15.74
N SER A 42 -1.00 -5.33 -15.81
CA SER A 42 -1.03 -6.52 -14.94
C SER A 42 0.24 -7.35 -15.15
N GLY A 43 0.74 -7.98 -14.10
CA GLY A 43 1.97 -8.79 -14.15
C GLY A 43 3.28 -8.00 -14.24
N SER A 44 3.28 -6.65 -14.24
CA SER A 44 4.52 -5.86 -14.33
C SER A 44 5.41 -5.89 -13.07
N GLY A 45 4.95 -6.48 -11.96
CA GLY A 45 5.71 -6.58 -10.70
C GLY A 45 5.31 -5.58 -9.60
N LYS A 46 4.22 -4.80 -9.77
CA LYS A 46 3.79 -3.76 -8.82
C LYS A 46 3.55 -4.30 -7.40
N SER A 47 2.74 -5.35 -7.27
CA SER A 47 2.47 -5.98 -5.95
C SER A 47 3.74 -6.62 -5.36
N THR A 48 4.70 -7.02 -6.20
CA THR A 48 6.00 -7.53 -5.75
C THR A 48 6.80 -6.43 -5.07
N ILE A 49 6.82 -5.20 -5.63
CA ILE A 49 7.45 -4.05 -4.98
C ILE A 49 6.82 -3.82 -3.60
N LEU A 50 5.48 -3.78 -3.50
CA LEU A 50 4.81 -3.57 -2.21
C LEU A 50 5.16 -4.65 -1.19
N LYS A 51 5.25 -5.92 -1.60
CA LYS A 51 5.65 -7.02 -0.72
C LYS A 51 7.09 -6.88 -0.22
N ILE A 52 8.01 -6.39 -1.07
CA ILE A 52 9.40 -6.10 -0.66
C ILE A 52 9.40 -4.95 0.35
N LEU A 53 8.69 -3.85 0.08
CA LEU A 53 8.60 -2.70 0.98
C LEU A 53 7.96 -3.07 2.32
N ALA A 54 6.97 -3.97 2.31
CA ALA A 54 6.35 -4.49 3.53
C ALA A 54 7.24 -5.49 4.31
N GLY A 55 8.40 -5.88 3.75
CA GLY A 55 9.29 -6.88 4.35
C GLY A 55 8.73 -8.29 4.35
N LEU A 56 7.78 -8.59 3.45
CA LEU A 56 7.20 -9.93 3.29
C LEU A 56 8.08 -10.84 2.42
N ILE A 57 8.87 -10.25 1.53
CA ILE A 57 9.87 -10.91 0.70
C ILE A 57 11.13 -10.04 0.64
N LEU A 58 12.29 -10.67 0.47
CA LEU A 58 13.55 -9.96 0.31
C LEU A 58 13.93 -9.84 -1.17
N PRO A 59 14.56 -8.73 -1.58
CA PRO A 59 15.13 -8.63 -2.92
C PRO A 59 16.29 -9.63 -3.08
N THR A 60 16.52 -10.11 -4.31
CA THR A 60 17.67 -10.99 -4.62
C THR A 60 18.97 -10.20 -4.75
N LYS A 61 18.88 -8.92 -5.16
CA LYS A 61 20.02 -8.01 -5.30
C LYS A 61 19.60 -6.58 -4.96
N GLY A 62 20.60 -5.74 -4.68
CA GLY A 62 20.39 -4.33 -4.38
C GLY A 62 20.11 -4.07 -2.90
N GLU A 63 19.67 -2.86 -2.60
CA GLU A 63 19.45 -2.40 -1.24
C GLU A 63 18.10 -1.68 -1.13
N LEU A 64 17.41 -1.94 -0.01
CA LEU A 64 16.22 -1.22 0.42
C LEU A 64 16.50 -0.56 1.76
N ARG A 65 16.14 0.73 1.88
CA ARG A 65 16.07 1.45 3.15
C ARG A 65 14.65 1.96 3.39
N ILE A 66 14.17 1.78 4.60
CA ILE A 66 12.90 2.35 5.09
C ILE A 66 13.26 3.27 6.26
N PHE A 67 12.88 4.55 6.15
CA PHE A 67 13.22 5.59 7.11
C PHE A 67 14.74 5.66 7.43
N GLY A 68 15.57 5.38 6.41
CA GLY A 68 17.04 5.35 6.51
C GLY A 68 17.62 4.03 7.03
N GLU A 69 16.81 3.11 7.52
CA GLU A 69 17.25 1.82 8.04
C GLU A 69 17.27 0.76 6.94
N LYS A 70 18.41 0.08 6.78
CA LYS A 70 18.57 -0.99 5.78
C LYS A 70 17.71 -2.19 6.14
N GLN A 71 16.94 -2.69 5.18
CA GLN A 71 16.09 -3.87 5.33
C GLN A 71 16.82 -5.11 4.82
N SER A 72 17.38 -5.90 5.73
CA SER A 72 18.18 -7.11 5.40
C SER A 72 17.51 -8.41 5.83
N TYR A 73 16.38 -8.32 6.54
CA TYR A 73 15.66 -9.46 7.08
C TYR A 73 14.16 -9.34 6.77
N LEU A 74 13.47 -10.46 6.74
CA LEU A 74 12.00 -10.45 6.70
C LEU A 74 11.44 -9.72 7.93
N ARG A 75 10.28 -9.10 7.77
CA ARG A 75 9.63 -8.35 8.85
C ARG A 75 9.44 -9.17 10.13
N LEU A 76 9.13 -10.46 9.98
CA LEU A 76 8.92 -11.38 11.10
C LEU A 76 10.20 -11.68 11.89
N ASP A 77 11.36 -11.52 11.26
CA ASP A 77 12.67 -11.81 11.87
C ASP A 77 13.30 -10.54 12.48
N GLN A 78 12.63 -9.39 12.39
CA GLN A 78 13.12 -8.12 12.93
C GLN A 78 12.57 -7.88 14.34
N ASN A 79 13.45 -7.53 15.27
CA ASN A 79 13.05 -7.16 16.63
C ASN A 79 12.23 -5.86 16.67
N ASN A 80 12.57 -4.92 15.79
CA ASN A 80 11.98 -3.58 15.71
C ASN A 80 11.71 -3.22 14.24
N PRO A 81 10.71 -3.84 13.59
CA PRO A 81 10.43 -3.54 12.19
C PRO A 81 9.89 -2.11 12.04
N PRO A 82 10.20 -1.42 10.92
CA PRO A 82 9.64 -0.10 10.65
C PRO A 82 8.10 -0.17 10.58
N ASP A 83 7.43 0.95 10.91
CA ASP A 83 5.95 1.02 10.82
C ASP A 83 5.52 1.11 9.36
N VAL A 84 5.39 -0.05 8.72
CA VAL A 84 4.88 -0.22 7.36
C VAL A 84 3.56 -0.96 7.43
N ARG A 85 2.52 -0.42 6.81
CA ARG A 85 1.16 -0.97 6.83
C ARG A 85 0.70 -1.23 5.41
N LEU A 86 0.26 -2.44 5.14
CA LEU A 86 -0.15 -2.89 3.81
C LEU A 86 -1.63 -3.23 3.79
N VAL A 87 -2.37 -2.55 2.90
CA VAL A 87 -3.73 -2.91 2.50
C VAL A 87 -3.62 -3.72 1.21
N PHE A 88 -4.02 -4.98 1.29
CA PHE A 88 -3.98 -5.90 0.15
C PHE A 88 -5.17 -5.70 -0.79
N GLN A 89 -5.01 -6.05 -2.05
CA GLN A 89 -6.08 -6.09 -3.04
C GLN A 89 -7.28 -6.93 -2.57
N ASN A 90 -7.01 -8.13 -2.04
CA ASN A 90 -7.98 -8.92 -1.32
C ASN A 90 -7.89 -8.57 0.16
N PRO A 91 -9.00 -8.36 0.88
CA PRO A 91 -9.00 -7.86 2.25
C PRO A 91 -8.17 -8.67 3.24
N ALA A 92 -7.85 -9.93 2.93
CA ALA A 92 -7.05 -10.84 3.77
C ALA A 92 -7.53 -10.87 5.24
N LEU A 93 -8.86 -10.88 5.43
CA LEU A 93 -9.47 -11.02 6.73
C LEU A 93 -9.41 -12.48 7.19
N LEU A 94 -9.20 -12.68 8.48
CA LEU A 94 -9.22 -14.00 9.10
C LEU A 94 -10.68 -14.44 9.24
N GLY A 95 -11.11 -15.41 8.43
CA GLY A 95 -12.52 -15.82 8.32
C GLY A 95 -13.12 -16.41 9.60
N SER A 96 -12.27 -16.95 10.50
CA SER A 96 -12.66 -17.51 11.79
C SER A 96 -12.78 -16.48 12.93
N LEU A 97 -12.37 -15.24 12.67
CA LEU A 97 -12.40 -14.16 13.65
C LEU A 97 -13.50 -13.16 13.31
N THR A 98 -14.10 -12.56 14.34
CA THR A 98 -15.04 -11.45 14.16
C THR A 98 -14.35 -10.23 13.57
N ILE A 99 -15.12 -9.24 13.12
CA ILE A 99 -14.59 -7.99 12.61
C ILE A 99 -13.79 -7.25 13.69
N GLU A 100 -14.29 -7.21 14.94
CA GLU A 100 -13.55 -6.66 16.07
C GLU A 100 -12.20 -7.36 16.25
N GLU A 101 -12.20 -8.69 16.17
CA GLU A 101 -10.97 -9.49 16.31
C GLU A 101 -10.00 -9.28 15.15
N ASN A 102 -10.49 -9.12 13.92
CA ASN A 102 -9.68 -8.81 12.76
C ASN A 102 -9.02 -7.43 12.88
N VAL A 103 -9.79 -6.41 13.23
CA VAL A 103 -9.29 -5.02 13.33
C VAL A 103 -8.38 -4.89 14.55
N GLY A 104 -8.81 -5.36 15.73
CA GLY A 104 -8.07 -5.27 16.98
C GLY A 104 -6.92 -6.27 17.14
N PHE A 105 -6.58 -7.05 16.09
CA PHE A 105 -5.63 -8.17 16.18
C PHE A 105 -4.27 -7.76 16.77
N LEU A 106 -3.73 -6.62 16.35
CA LEU A 106 -2.44 -6.12 16.84
C LEU A 106 -2.53 -5.58 18.27
N LEU A 107 -3.64 -4.95 18.64
CA LEU A 107 -3.85 -4.39 19.99
C LEU A 107 -3.90 -5.47 21.06
N ARG A 108 -4.39 -6.67 20.72
CA ARG A 108 -4.48 -7.80 21.65
C ARG A 108 -3.12 -8.32 22.13
N LYS A 109 -2.01 -7.99 21.45
CA LYS A 109 -0.65 -8.29 21.90
C LYS A 109 -0.21 -7.41 23.06
N ASN A 110 -0.81 -6.24 23.22
CA ASN A 110 -0.50 -5.31 24.31
C ASN A 110 -1.31 -5.69 25.58
N LYS A 111 -0.65 -6.33 26.53
CA LYS A 111 -1.27 -6.77 27.80
C LYS A 111 -1.78 -5.61 28.67
N ASN A 112 -1.37 -4.37 28.38
CA ASN A 112 -1.78 -3.20 29.16
C ASN A 112 -3.13 -2.63 28.70
N LEU A 113 -3.65 -3.07 27.54
CA LEU A 113 -4.93 -2.63 27.02
C LEU A 113 -6.05 -3.53 27.56
N SER A 114 -7.06 -2.93 28.16
CA SER A 114 -8.27 -3.67 28.56
C SER A 114 -9.10 -4.05 27.35
N LYS A 115 -9.87 -5.13 27.45
CA LYS A 115 -10.81 -5.53 26.38
C LYS A 115 -11.78 -4.41 26.01
N LYS A 116 -12.25 -3.65 27.01
CA LYS A 116 -13.16 -2.51 26.80
C LYS A 116 -12.49 -1.42 25.94
N LEU A 117 -11.25 -1.05 26.26
CA LEU A 117 -10.52 -0.03 25.50
C LEU A 117 -10.23 -0.50 24.06
N ILE A 118 -9.88 -1.78 23.87
CA ILE A 118 -9.71 -2.35 22.53
C ILE A 118 -11.00 -2.24 21.72
N HIS A 119 -12.14 -2.58 22.33
CA HIS A 119 -13.45 -2.45 21.70
C HIS A 119 -13.75 -1.01 21.27
N GLU A 120 -13.54 -0.04 22.16
CA GLU A 120 -13.74 1.39 21.89
C GLU A 120 -12.87 1.84 20.69
N ILE A 121 -11.57 1.55 20.70
CA ILE A 121 -10.65 1.89 19.59
C ILE A 121 -11.10 1.24 18.27
N VAL A 122 -11.51 -0.03 18.30
CA VAL A 122 -11.99 -0.74 17.10
C VAL A 122 -13.25 -0.10 16.55
N CYS A 123 -14.23 0.23 17.40
CA CYS A 123 -15.46 0.89 16.99
C CYS A 123 -15.19 2.26 16.36
N GLU A 124 -14.27 3.04 16.91
CA GLU A 124 -13.84 4.32 16.33
C GLU A 124 -13.21 4.12 14.95
N CYS A 125 -12.28 3.18 14.79
CA CYS A 125 -11.67 2.86 13.50
C CYS A 125 -12.69 2.37 12.46
N LEU A 126 -13.68 1.58 12.88
CA LEU A 126 -14.76 1.13 11.98
C LEU A 126 -15.67 2.28 11.58
N ALA A 127 -15.99 3.19 12.51
CA ALA A 127 -16.77 4.39 12.19
C ALA A 127 -16.06 5.31 11.18
N GLU A 128 -14.73 5.46 11.27
CA GLU A 128 -13.93 6.23 10.31
C GLU A 128 -14.04 5.70 8.87
N VAL A 129 -14.20 4.39 8.71
CA VAL A 129 -14.41 3.77 7.39
C VAL A 129 -15.91 3.63 7.05
N GLY A 130 -16.80 4.25 7.83
CA GLY A 130 -18.25 4.25 7.61
C GLY A 130 -18.89 2.88 7.83
N LEU A 131 -18.41 2.12 8.81
CA LEU A 131 -18.99 0.85 9.25
C LEU A 131 -19.47 0.96 10.70
N PHE A 132 -20.70 0.58 10.94
CA PHE A 132 -21.34 0.64 12.25
C PHE A 132 -22.05 -0.69 12.55
N ASN A 133 -22.01 -1.13 13.80
CA ASN A 133 -22.69 -2.34 14.28
C ASN A 133 -22.29 -3.61 13.52
N VAL A 134 -21.02 -3.75 13.17
CA VAL A 134 -20.46 -4.90 12.44
C VAL A 134 -19.42 -5.67 13.26
N GLU A 135 -19.10 -5.23 14.45
CA GLU A 135 -18.00 -5.68 15.31
C GLU A 135 -18.07 -7.19 15.57
N ASN A 136 -19.28 -7.68 15.82
CA ASN A 136 -19.55 -9.08 16.15
C ASN A 136 -19.78 -9.99 14.93
N LYS A 137 -19.80 -9.41 13.71
CA LYS A 137 -19.98 -10.19 12.49
C LYS A 137 -18.70 -10.91 12.07
N LEU A 138 -18.87 -11.98 11.31
CA LEU A 138 -17.78 -12.65 10.61
C LEU A 138 -17.55 -12.01 9.22
N PRO A 139 -16.35 -12.13 8.64
CA PRO A 139 -16.07 -11.58 7.30
C PRO A 139 -17.05 -12.01 6.21
N ASN A 140 -17.51 -13.26 6.23
CA ASN A 140 -18.47 -13.80 5.24
C ASN A 140 -19.88 -13.21 5.34
N GLU A 141 -20.21 -12.51 6.43
CA GLU A 141 -21.46 -11.79 6.58
C GLU A 141 -21.43 -10.37 6.01
N LEU A 142 -20.27 -9.94 5.47
CA LEU A 142 -20.07 -8.62 4.91
C LEU A 142 -19.97 -8.67 3.38
N SER A 143 -20.47 -7.63 2.71
CA SER A 143 -20.20 -7.44 1.28
C SER A 143 -18.72 -7.22 1.01
N GLY A 144 -18.25 -7.48 -0.22
CA GLY A 144 -16.84 -7.27 -0.60
C GLY A 144 -16.34 -5.84 -0.35
N GLY A 145 -17.19 -4.84 -0.61
CA GLY A 145 -16.86 -3.44 -0.31
C GLY A 145 -16.76 -3.16 1.20
N MET A 146 -17.59 -3.80 2.04
CA MET A 146 -17.47 -3.72 3.50
C MET A 146 -16.19 -4.40 3.98
N GLN A 147 -15.85 -5.58 3.48
CA GLN A 147 -14.61 -6.29 3.81
C GLN A 147 -13.36 -5.45 3.46
N LYS A 148 -13.36 -4.77 2.31
CA LYS A 148 -12.30 -3.83 1.95
C LYS A 148 -12.18 -2.71 3.00
N ARG A 149 -13.28 -2.07 3.39
CA ARG A 149 -13.27 -1.02 4.42
C ARG A 149 -12.79 -1.54 5.76
N VAL A 150 -13.12 -2.77 6.15
CA VAL A 150 -12.55 -3.41 7.36
C VAL A 150 -11.02 -3.56 7.24
N SER A 151 -10.50 -3.94 6.06
CA SER A 151 -9.05 -4.05 5.87
C SER A 151 -8.34 -2.69 6.00
N PHE A 152 -8.99 -1.60 5.60
CA PHE A 152 -8.51 -0.24 5.89
C PHE A 152 -8.52 0.04 7.40
N ALA A 153 -9.65 -0.17 8.09
CA ALA A 153 -9.72 0.01 9.54
C ALA A 153 -8.59 -0.75 10.27
N ARG A 154 -8.33 -2.00 9.87
CA ARG A 154 -7.23 -2.80 10.40
C ARG A 154 -5.84 -2.19 10.14
N ALA A 155 -5.64 -1.57 8.98
CA ALA A 155 -4.37 -0.92 8.66
C ALA A 155 -4.22 0.44 9.36
N LEU A 156 -5.33 1.11 9.70
CA LEU A 156 -5.37 2.40 10.38
C LEU A 156 -5.17 2.29 11.88
N ILE A 157 -5.56 1.16 12.46
CA ILE A 157 -5.54 0.99 13.90
C ILE A 157 -4.14 1.25 14.46
N THR A 158 -4.05 2.16 15.39
CA THR A 158 -2.81 2.49 16.08
C THR A 158 -2.96 2.19 17.55
N ASP A 159 -1.93 1.62 18.14
CA ASP A 159 -1.79 1.56 19.59
C ASP A 159 -1.06 2.84 20.02
N GLU A 160 -1.83 3.81 20.52
CA GLU A 160 -1.28 5.07 21.03
C GLU A 160 -0.29 4.88 22.17
N THR A 161 -0.38 3.74 22.89
CA THR A 161 0.56 3.41 23.96
C THR A 161 1.91 2.94 23.42
N LEU A 162 1.94 2.39 22.21
CA LEU A 162 3.16 1.98 21.50
C LEU A 162 3.81 3.14 20.75
N LYS A 163 3.50 4.40 21.08
CA LYS A 163 4.02 5.64 20.47
C LYS A 163 5.16 5.35 19.51
N SER A 164 4.82 4.89 18.30
CA SER A 164 5.80 4.85 17.23
C SER A 164 6.29 6.28 17.03
N LYS A 165 7.57 6.52 17.30
CA LYS A 165 8.19 7.84 17.11
C LYS A 165 8.31 8.20 15.63
N THR A 166 7.94 7.27 14.75
CA THR A 166 8.06 7.39 13.30
C THR A 166 6.68 7.44 12.67
N LYS A 167 6.56 8.27 11.64
CA LYS A 167 5.39 8.31 10.78
C LYS A 167 5.29 6.97 10.01
N PRO A 168 4.09 6.43 9.78
CA PRO A 168 3.95 5.17 9.05
C PRO A 168 4.23 5.34 7.55
N LEU A 169 4.69 4.25 6.92
CA LEU A 169 4.63 4.06 5.48
C LEU A 169 3.38 3.24 5.15
N LEU A 170 2.44 3.85 4.42
CA LEU A 170 1.18 3.23 4.04
C LEU A 170 1.28 2.68 2.61
N LEU A 171 0.96 1.41 2.44
CA LEU A 171 1.02 0.72 1.15
C LEU A 171 -0.38 0.23 0.77
N PHE A 172 -0.82 0.53 -0.45
CA PHE A 172 -2.14 0.15 -0.94
C PHE A 172 -2.00 -0.60 -2.26
N ASP A 173 -2.39 -1.87 -2.28
CA ASP A 173 -2.36 -2.71 -3.47
C ASP A 173 -3.74 -2.78 -4.10
N GLU A 174 -3.93 -2.11 -5.25
CA GLU A 174 -5.18 -2.04 -6.03
C GLU A 174 -6.42 -1.76 -5.16
N PRO A 175 -6.43 -0.67 -4.37
CA PRO A 175 -7.44 -0.44 -3.33
C PRO A 175 -8.86 -0.30 -3.86
N THR A 176 -9.04 0.18 -5.09
CA THR A 176 -10.34 0.43 -5.73
C THR A 176 -10.74 -0.64 -6.73
N ALA A 177 -9.89 -1.65 -6.99
CA ALA A 177 -10.19 -2.69 -7.97
C ALA A 177 -11.49 -3.43 -7.64
N GLY A 178 -12.37 -3.56 -8.66
CA GLY A 178 -13.66 -4.25 -8.55
C GLY A 178 -14.74 -3.49 -7.78
N LEU A 179 -14.54 -2.21 -7.50
CA LEU A 179 -15.55 -1.33 -6.91
C LEU A 179 -16.21 -0.47 -8.00
N ASP A 180 -17.46 -0.09 -7.76
CA ASP A 180 -18.13 0.94 -8.56
C ASP A 180 -17.49 2.33 -8.34
N PRO A 181 -17.75 3.33 -9.22
CA PRO A 181 -17.12 4.65 -9.11
C PRO A 181 -17.39 5.38 -7.78
N ILE A 182 -18.59 5.23 -7.19
CA ILE A 182 -18.94 5.90 -5.94
C ILE A 182 -18.19 5.25 -4.77
N ALA A 183 -18.15 3.92 -4.74
CA ALA A 183 -17.38 3.20 -3.73
C ALA A 183 -15.87 3.47 -3.87
N SER A 184 -15.36 3.57 -5.10
CA SER A 184 -13.96 3.94 -5.38
C SER A 184 -13.61 5.31 -4.82
N THR A 185 -14.43 6.32 -5.08
CA THR A 185 -14.25 7.68 -4.54
C THR A 185 -14.17 7.67 -3.01
N ARG A 186 -15.03 6.91 -2.33
CA ARG A 186 -14.99 6.79 -0.86
C ARG A 186 -13.68 6.19 -0.36
N ILE A 187 -13.14 5.18 -1.07
CA ILE A 187 -11.85 4.58 -0.73
C ILE A 187 -10.70 5.57 -1.00
N GLU A 188 -10.76 6.33 -2.09
CA GLU A 188 -9.77 7.36 -2.42
C GLU A 188 -9.75 8.47 -1.35
N ASP A 189 -10.92 8.93 -0.91
CA ASP A 189 -11.03 9.89 0.19
C ASP A 189 -10.50 9.30 1.50
N LEU A 190 -10.76 8.02 1.77
CA LEU A 190 -10.23 7.32 2.93
C LEU A 190 -8.70 7.23 2.90
N ILE A 191 -8.09 6.93 1.75
CA ILE A 191 -6.62 6.93 1.58
C ILE A 191 -6.06 8.32 1.93
N ASN A 192 -6.63 9.38 1.38
CA ASN A 192 -6.17 10.74 1.64
C ASN A 192 -6.31 11.13 3.12
N ASN A 193 -7.49 10.93 3.70
CA ASN A 193 -7.74 11.22 5.11
C ASN A 193 -6.79 10.45 6.03
N THR A 194 -6.49 9.20 5.68
CA THR A 194 -5.53 8.37 6.42
C THR A 194 -4.13 8.92 6.36
N ASN A 195 -3.66 9.27 5.16
CA ASN A 195 -2.34 9.86 4.97
C ASN A 195 -2.20 11.17 5.75
N ASP A 196 -3.21 12.04 5.68
CA ASP A 196 -3.21 13.35 6.32
C ASP A 196 -3.22 13.22 7.85
N LYS A 197 -4.06 12.34 8.42
CA LYS A 197 -4.09 12.04 9.87
C LYS A 197 -2.78 11.44 10.38
N ALA A 198 -2.24 10.47 9.65
CA ALA A 198 -0.99 9.80 10.02
C ALA A 198 0.24 10.68 9.78
N ASN A 199 0.11 11.77 9.00
CA ASN A 199 1.21 12.58 8.49
C ASN A 199 2.34 11.70 7.93
N GLY A 200 1.92 10.59 7.30
CA GLY A 200 2.79 9.52 6.79
C GLY A 200 3.09 9.68 5.31
N SER A 201 3.92 8.78 4.80
CA SER A 201 4.17 8.61 3.37
C SER A 201 3.33 7.48 2.83
N SER A 202 2.93 7.51 1.56
CA SER A 202 2.16 6.42 0.98
C SER A 202 2.60 6.02 -0.41
N ILE A 203 2.38 4.73 -0.72
CA ILE A 203 2.54 4.18 -2.07
C ILE A 203 1.25 3.47 -2.44
N VAL A 204 0.62 3.92 -3.52
CA VAL A 204 -0.58 3.30 -4.11
C VAL A 204 -0.17 2.60 -5.39
N VAL A 205 -0.47 1.32 -5.48
CA VAL A 205 -0.41 0.57 -6.74
C VAL A 205 -1.80 0.54 -7.33
N SER A 206 -1.98 1.05 -8.54
CA SER A 206 -3.27 1.01 -9.23
C SER A 206 -3.11 1.06 -10.75
N HIS A 207 -4.12 0.56 -11.45
CA HIS A 207 -4.33 0.77 -12.89
C HIS A 207 -5.55 1.69 -13.15
N VAL A 208 -6.24 2.14 -12.10
CA VAL A 208 -7.40 3.04 -12.19
C VAL A 208 -6.93 4.48 -12.16
N LEU A 209 -7.15 5.22 -13.25
CA LEU A 209 -6.65 6.60 -13.41
C LEU A 209 -7.16 7.55 -12.33
N SER A 210 -8.45 7.48 -11.97
CA SER A 210 -9.03 8.34 -10.92
C SER A 210 -8.30 8.13 -9.58
N THR A 211 -8.03 6.88 -9.22
CA THR A 211 -7.31 6.55 -7.98
C THR A 211 -5.90 7.14 -7.99
N ILE A 212 -5.17 6.97 -9.11
CA ILE A 212 -3.82 7.53 -9.26
C ILE A 212 -3.85 9.06 -9.11
N GLU A 213 -4.78 9.72 -9.80
CA GLU A 213 -4.88 11.19 -9.85
C GLU A 213 -5.32 11.81 -8.53
N ARG A 214 -6.13 11.10 -7.74
CA ARG A 214 -6.67 11.64 -6.48
C ARG A 214 -5.79 11.33 -5.27
N THR A 215 -4.93 10.31 -5.34
CA THR A 215 -4.21 9.82 -4.16
C THR A 215 -2.70 9.97 -4.21
N SER A 216 -2.14 10.58 -5.26
CA SER A 216 -0.69 10.69 -5.41
C SER A 216 -0.21 12.03 -5.92
N ASP A 217 1.00 12.41 -5.51
CA ASP A 217 1.72 13.60 -5.97
C ASP A 217 2.68 13.26 -7.12
N LYS A 218 3.22 12.04 -7.10
CA LYS A 218 4.18 11.51 -8.09
C LYS A 218 3.74 10.16 -8.62
N VAL A 219 4.22 9.84 -9.81
CA VAL A 219 3.92 8.57 -10.50
C VAL A 219 5.20 7.95 -11.01
N LEU A 220 5.34 6.63 -10.81
CA LEU A 220 6.35 5.79 -11.45
C LEU A 220 5.66 4.76 -12.34
N MET A 221 6.04 4.71 -13.61
CA MET A 221 5.53 3.70 -14.55
C MET A 221 6.45 2.50 -14.60
N LEU A 222 5.93 1.34 -14.22
CA LEU A 222 6.64 0.06 -14.20
C LEU A 222 6.21 -0.80 -15.40
N TYR A 223 7.20 -1.19 -16.24
CA TYR A 223 6.99 -2.15 -17.31
C TYR A 223 8.25 -2.96 -17.60
N GLY A 224 8.09 -4.27 -17.79
CA GLY A 224 9.20 -5.20 -18.03
C GLY A 224 10.21 -5.20 -16.89
N GLY A 225 9.75 -5.11 -15.64
CA GLY A 225 10.58 -5.10 -14.45
C GLY A 225 11.38 -3.80 -14.22
N LYS A 226 11.18 -2.75 -15.01
CA LYS A 226 11.93 -1.49 -14.94
C LYS A 226 11.00 -0.29 -14.87
N PHE A 227 11.42 0.78 -14.18
CA PHE A 227 10.74 2.06 -14.30
C PHE A 227 11.03 2.67 -15.68
N ARG A 228 9.98 2.91 -16.46
CA ARG A 228 10.04 3.47 -17.81
C ARG A 228 9.80 4.96 -17.84
N TRP A 229 9.07 5.46 -16.83
CA TRP A 229 8.80 6.87 -16.68
C TRP A 229 8.64 7.22 -15.20
N ALA A 230 8.97 8.47 -14.85
CA ALA A 230 8.80 9.05 -13.53
C ALA A 230 8.50 10.55 -13.66
N GLY A 231 7.55 11.05 -12.88
CA GLY A 231 7.21 12.47 -12.86
C GLY A 231 6.14 12.79 -11.84
N SER A 232 5.75 14.07 -11.77
CA SER A 232 4.61 14.53 -10.98
C SER A 232 3.28 14.04 -11.58
N ILE A 233 2.22 14.08 -10.79
CA ILE A 233 0.88 13.73 -11.28
C ILE A 233 0.42 14.66 -12.42
N ASN A 234 0.81 15.94 -12.41
CA ASN A 234 0.48 16.86 -13.49
C ASN A 234 1.23 16.50 -14.78
N GLU A 235 2.53 16.22 -14.69
CA GLU A 235 3.30 15.73 -15.85
C GLU A 235 2.74 14.40 -16.37
N PHE A 236 2.28 13.49 -15.49
CA PHE A 236 1.63 12.25 -15.91
C PHE A 236 0.37 12.52 -16.75
N LYS A 237 -0.48 13.46 -16.32
CA LYS A 237 -1.72 13.82 -17.02
C LYS A 237 -1.50 14.39 -18.42
N GLU A 238 -0.41 15.10 -18.63
CA GLU A 238 -0.10 15.81 -19.88
C GLU A 238 0.95 15.09 -20.73
N SER A 239 1.53 13.99 -20.23
CA SER A 239 2.65 13.31 -20.85
C SER A 239 2.31 12.70 -22.21
N ASN A 240 3.18 12.98 -23.18
CA ASN A 240 3.22 12.32 -24.49
C ASN A 240 4.25 11.18 -24.55
N ASP A 241 4.87 10.82 -23.41
CA ASP A 241 5.72 9.64 -23.34
C ASP A 241 4.97 8.41 -23.84
N PRO A 242 5.53 7.58 -24.72
CA PRO A 242 4.80 6.48 -25.35
C PRO A 242 4.22 5.46 -24.36
N TYR A 243 4.92 5.18 -23.25
CA TYR A 243 4.42 4.27 -22.21
C TYR A 243 3.23 4.89 -21.45
N VAL A 244 3.36 6.14 -21.01
CA VAL A 244 2.32 6.87 -20.30
C VAL A 244 1.10 7.07 -21.19
N PHE A 245 1.31 7.48 -22.42
CA PHE A 245 0.24 7.70 -23.39
C PHE A 245 -0.55 6.43 -23.68
N GLN A 246 0.15 5.31 -23.95
CA GLN A 246 -0.48 4.01 -24.16
C GLN A 246 -1.31 3.58 -22.95
N PHE A 247 -0.75 3.69 -21.74
CA PHE A 247 -1.42 3.30 -20.50
C PHE A 247 -2.68 4.13 -20.24
N ARG A 248 -2.57 5.47 -20.34
CA ARG A 248 -3.69 6.38 -20.05
C ARG A 248 -4.85 6.24 -21.02
N HIS A 249 -4.57 5.93 -22.28
CA HIS A 249 -5.59 5.84 -23.32
C HIS A 249 -6.03 4.40 -23.63
N GLY A 250 -5.47 3.41 -22.95
CA GLY A 250 -5.81 1.99 -23.15
C GLY A 250 -5.53 1.51 -24.57
N LYS A 251 -4.49 2.07 -25.23
CA LYS A 251 -4.20 1.71 -26.62
C LYS A 251 -3.51 0.35 -26.69
N LEU A 252 -3.87 -0.45 -27.72
CA LEU A 252 -3.20 -1.71 -27.99
C LEU A 252 -1.84 -1.50 -28.64
N ASP A 253 -1.74 -0.48 -29.52
CA ASP A 253 -0.49 -0.11 -30.17
C ASP A 253 0.36 0.75 -29.24
N GLY A 254 1.65 0.37 -29.11
CA GLY A 254 2.61 1.09 -28.29
C GLY A 254 3.74 0.19 -27.76
N PRO A 255 4.61 0.72 -26.91
CA PRO A 255 5.78 -0.01 -26.43
C PRO A 255 5.44 -1.13 -25.43
N MET A 256 4.25 -1.09 -24.79
CA MET A 256 3.78 -2.15 -23.92
C MET A 256 2.99 -3.16 -24.75
N GLN A 257 3.62 -4.28 -25.06
CA GLN A 257 2.95 -5.39 -25.71
C GLN A 257 2.35 -6.32 -24.63
N PRO A 258 1.07 -6.68 -24.69
CA PRO A 258 0.52 -7.74 -23.85
C PRO A 258 1.38 -8.98 -24.10
N LYS A 259 1.95 -9.54 -23.05
CA LYS A 259 2.45 -10.91 -23.16
C LYS A 259 1.21 -11.76 -23.36
N ASP A 260 1.17 -12.51 -24.43
CA ASP A 260 0.14 -13.52 -24.64
C ASP A 260 0.08 -14.37 -23.37
N ILE A 261 -1.11 -14.39 -22.77
CA ILE A 261 -1.40 -15.12 -21.55
C ILE A 261 -1.53 -16.60 -21.90
#